data_cbeb78353c954e24408443a6673eed2d
#
_entry.id   cbeb78353c954e24408443a6673eed2d
#
_cell.length_a   1.000
_cell.length_b   1.000
_cell.length_c   1.000
_cell.angle_alpha   90.00
_cell.angle_beta   90.00
_cell.angle_gamma   90.00
#
_symmetry.space_group_name_H-M   'P 1'
#
loop_
_entity.id
_entity.type
_entity.pdbx_description
1 polymer ?
#
loop_
_entity_poly.entity_id
_entity_poly.type
_entity_poly.pdbx_seq_one_letter_code
_entity_poly.pdbx_strand_id
1 'polypeptide(L)'
;SGQVEALASCRADIVEWRADTFLSSLVGSHFVAASDVEEDLVRMARYVADSSPLPVLATIRTSVEGGEAYLDDEEYCALVRRLASFAGGVDVEISRDGSSALIEEAHEAGAIVVASFHDCEGTPGDEQLAEVLAAMNYAGADVLKFACMANSATDAARVLVAQAWAREAYDR
;
A
#
# COMPACT_ATOMS: atom_id res chain seq x y z
N SER A 1 -12.11 -18.41 8.13
CA SER A 1 -11.39 -19.66 8.40
C SER A 1 -10.75 -20.23 7.15
N GLY A 2 -11.46 -20.44 6.03
CA GLY A 2 -10.89 -21.05 4.82
C GLY A 2 -9.70 -20.30 4.20
N GLN A 3 -9.64 -18.99 4.28
CA GLN A 3 -8.50 -18.20 3.77
C GLN A 3 -7.25 -18.42 4.62
N VAL A 4 -7.35 -18.47 5.94
CA VAL A 4 -6.20 -18.70 6.83
C VAL A 4 -5.62 -20.11 6.63
N GLU A 5 -6.47 -21.11 6.44
CA GLU A 5 -6.04 -22.48 6.12
C GLU A 5 -5.33 -22.56 4.76
N ALA A 6 -5.80 -21.81 3.75
CA ALA A 6 -5.14 -21.73 2.45
C ALA A 6 -3.74 -21.07 2.54
N LEU A 7 -3.59 -20.05 3.40
CA LEU A 7 -2.30 -19.38 3.64
C LEU A 7 -1.25 -20.32 4.23
N ALA A 8 -1.63 -21.23 5.13
CA ALA A 8 -0.71 -22.18 5.74
C ALA A 8 -0.07 -23.16 4.72
N SER A 9 -0.71 -23.37 3.56
CA SER A 9 -0.19 -24.19 2.46
C SER A 9 0.40 -23.41 1.28
N CYS A 10 0.35 -22.06 1.34
CA CYS A 10 0.82 -21.18 0.30
C CYS A 10 2.35 -21.02 0.38
N ARG A 11 3.01 -20.91 -0.78
CA ARG A 11 4.45 -20.56 -0.88
C ARG A 11 4.65 -19.05 -0.98
N ALA A 12 4.06 -18.31 -0.04
CA ALA A 12 4.22 -16.86 0.07
C ALA A 12 5.07 -16.52 1.30
N ASP A 13 5.81 -15.43 1.24
CA ASP A 13 6.60 -14.91 2.35
C ASP A 13 5.83 -13.87 3.16
N ILE A 14 4.89 -13.17 2.51
CA ILE A 14 4.02 -12.15 3.11
C ILE A 14 2.58 -12.28 2.58
N VAL A 15 1.64 -11.73 3.33
CA VAL A 15 0.23 -11.60 2.93
C VAL A 15 -0.10 -10.13 2.80
N GLU A 16 -0.61 -9.71 1.64
CA GLU A 16 -1.20 -8.39 1.49
C GLU A 16 -2.69 -8.43 1.87
N TRP A 17 -3.07 -7.63 2.85
CA TRP A 17 -4.45 -7.41 3.21
C TRP A 17 -4.96 -6.09 2.62
N ARG A 18 -5.89 -6.19 1.67
CA ARG A 18 -6.57 -5.07 1.03
C ARG A 18 -7.66 -4.52 1.97
N ALA A 19 -7.26 -3.58 2.82
CA ALA A 19 -8.14 -2.94 3.80
C ALA A 19 -9.17 -2.02 3.15
N ASP A 20 -8.91 -1.48 1.96
CA ASP A 20 -9.86 -0.69 1.18
C ASP A 20 -11.12 -1.47 0.80
N THR A 21 -11.00 -2.74 0.43
CA THR A 21 -12.16 -3.60 0.13
C THR A 21 -13.00 -3.86 1.39
N PHE A 22 -12.38 -3.95 2.55
CA PHE A 22 -13.09 -4.04 3.82
C PHE A 22 -13.82 -2.73 4.15
N LEU A 23 -13.16 -1.58 4.01
CA LEU A 23 -13.77 -0.26 4.20
C LEU A 23 -14.98 -0.05 3.27
N SER A 24 -14.84 -0.37 1.99
CA SER A 24 -15.92 -0.31 1.00
C SER A 24 -17.13 -1.15 1.43
N SER A 25 -16.90 -2.34 2.01
CA SER A 25 -17.97 -3.21 2.49
C SER A 25 -18.73 -2.63 3.70
N LEU A 26 -18.07 -1.85 4.56
CA LEU A 26 -18.70 -1.17 5.69
C LEU A 26 -19.60 -0.03 5.24
N VAL A 27 -19.11 0.81 4.33
CA VAL A 27 -19.84 1.99 3.82
C VAL A 27 -21.06 1.56 2.99
N GLY A 28 -20.97 0.45 2.26
CA GLY A 28 -22.10 -0.06 1.46
C GLY A 28 -23.27 -0.62 2.26
N SER A 29 -23.11 -0.83 3.55
CA SER A 29 -24.13 -1.51 4.38
C SER A 29 -24.99 -0.57 5.25
N HIS A 30 -24.50 0.60 5.70
CA HIS A 30 -25.27 1.58 6.51
C HIS A 30 -24.52 2.93 6.63
N PHE A 31 -25.22 3.97 7.07
CA PHE A 31 -24.61 5.22 7.55
C PHE A 31 -23.82 4.92 8.83
N VAL A 32 -22.50 4.71 8.68
CA VAL A 32 -21.60 4.45 9.81
C VAL A 32 -20.87 5.75 10.14
N ALA A 33 -20.78 6.11 11.41
CA ALA A 33 -19.99 7.27 11.82
C ALA A 33 -18.50 7.00 11.55
N ALA A 34 -17.72 8.03 11.20
CA ALA A 34 -16.28 7.88 10.88
C ALA A 34 -15.48 7.19 12.02
N SER A 35 -15.84 7.47 13.28
CA SER A 35 -15.26 6.82 14.47
C SER A 35 -15.49 5.29 14.49
N ASP A 36 -16.68 4.85 14.08
CA ASP A 36 -17.03 3.44 14.09
C ASP A 36 -16.29 2.68 12.98
N VAL A 37 -16.06 3.34 11.83
CA VAL A 37 -15.25 2.81 10.72
C VAL A 37 -13.81 2.58 11.15
N GLU A 38 -13.21 3.54 11.88
CA GLU A 38 -11.84 3.40 12.38
C GLU A 38 -11.73 2.27 13.40
N GLU A 39 -12.67 2.16 14.34
CA GLU A 39 -12.68 1.07 15.33
C GLU A 39 -12.82 -0.31 14.67
N ASP A 40 -13.71 -0.43 13.68
CA ASP A 40 -13.91 -1.66 12.93
C ASP A 40 -12.68 -2.03 12.10
N LEU A 41 -12.01 -1.05 11.48
CA LEU A 41 -10.77 -1.24 10.74
C LEU A 41 -9.66 -1.78 11.67
N VAL A 42 -9.46 -1.15 12.83
CA VAL A 42 -8.45 -1.58 13.81
C VAL A 42 -8.75 -2.98 14.33
N ARG A 43 -10.01 -3.28 14.64
CA ARG A 43 -10.41 -4.60 15.08
C ARG A 43 -10.12 -5.67 14.02
N MET A 44 -10.41 -5.39 12.76
CA MET A 44 -10.12 -6.29 11.66
C MET A 44 -8.62 -6.43 11.41
N ALA A 45 -7.86 -5.33 11.46
CA ALA A 45 -6.40 -5.36 11.31
C ALA A 45 -5.74 -6.28 12.34
N ARG A 46 -6.13 -6.16 13.60
CA ARG A 46 -5.67 -7.06 14.68
C ARG A 46 -6.04 -8.51 14.40
N TYR A 47 -7.29 -8.76 14.04
CA TYR A 47 -7.73 -10.12 13.72
C TYR A 47 -6.93 -10.74 12.57
N VAL A 48 -6.66 -9.98 11.51
CA VAL A 48 -5.86 -10.44 10.37
C VAL A 48 -4.42 -10.70 10.78
N ALA A 49 -3.79 -9.79 11.53
CA ALA A 49 -2.43 -9.94 12.02
C ALA A 49 -2.27 -11.15 12.94
N ASP A 50 -3.17 -11.32 13.92
CA ASP A 50 -3.14 -12.43 14.89
C ASP A 50 -3.46 -13.79 14.25
N SER A 51 -4.27 -13.81 13.18
CA SER A 51 -4.70 -15.04 12.50
C SER A 51 -3.76 -15.48 11.40
N SER A 52 -2.92 -14.57 10.87
CA SER A 52 -2.03 -14.88 9.76
C SER A 52 -0.79 -15.63 10.23
N PRO A 53 -0.42 -16.75 9.57
CA PRO A 53 0.85 -17.44 9.82
C PRO A 53 2.06 -16.71 9.20
N LEU A 54 1.83 -15.67 8.39
CA LEU A 54 2.82 -14.90 7.65
C LEU A 54 2.73 -13.42 8.04
N PRO A 55 3.81 -12.65 7.90
CA PRO A 55 3.78 -11.20 8.05
C PRO A 55 2.70 -10.57 7.15
N VAL A 56 2.00 -9.55 7.67
CA VAL A 56 0.91 -8.88 6.96
C VAL A 56 1.37 -7.50 6.50
N LEU A 57 1.20 -7.24 5.21
CA LEU A 57 1.24 -5.91 4.60
C LEU A 57 -0.20 -5.39 4.54
N ALA A 58 -0.51 -4.33 5.28
CA ALA A 58 -1.83 -3.69 5.23
C ALA A 58 -1.84 -2.59 4.17
N THR A 59 -2.77 -2.69 3.21
CA THR A 59 -2.88 -1.78 2.08
C THR A 59 -4.26 -1.14 2.03
N ILE A 60 -4.32 0.19 2.08
CA ILE A 60 -5.49 0.99 1.71
C ILE A 60 -5.23 1.55 0.32
N ARG A 61 -5.79 0.93 -0.72
CA ARG A 61 -5.69 1.47 -2.08
C ARG A 61 -6.84 2.42 -2.32
N THR A 62 -6.49 3.69 -2.64
CA THR A 62 -7.50 4.70 -2.92
C THR A 62 -8.04 4.57 -4.34
N SER A 63 -9.22 5.15 -4.56
CA SER A 63 -9.87 5.18 -5.88
C SER A 63 -9.03 5.93 -6.93
N VAL A 64 -8.18 6.86 -6.50
CA VAL A 64 -7.26 7.59 -7.38
C VAL A 64 -6.22 6.65 -7.99
N GLU A 65 -5.80 5.63 -7.26
CA GLU A 65 -4.85 4.61 -7.71
C GLU A 65 -5.53 3.25 -8.00
N GLY A 66 -6.83 3.27 -8.36
CA GLY A 66 -7.56 2.08 -8.82
C GLY A 66 -8.07 1.15 -7.72
N GLY A 67 -8.15 1.63 -6.47
CA GLY A 67 -8.73 0.90 -5.34
C GLY A 67 -10.18 1.28 -5.05
N GLU A 68 -10.67 0.87 -3.89
CA GLU A 68 -12.07 1.05 -3.48
C GLU A 68 -12.26 2.13 -2.40
N ALA A 69 -11.17 2.69 -1.83
CA ALA A 69 -11.27 3.71 -0.80
C ALA A 69 -11.40 5.12 -1.39
N TYR A 70 -12.46 5.82 -1.02
CA TYR A 70 -12.69 7.24 -1.34
C TYR A 70 -12.34 8.06 -0.11
N LEU A 71 -11.08 8.47 0.01
CA LEU A 71 -10.52 9.17 1.15
C LEU A 71 -9.80 10.43 0.67
N ASP A 72 -9.88 11.50 1.44
CA ASP A 72 -8.94 12.61 1.30
C ASP A 72 -7.57 12.27 1.91
N ASP A 73 -6.60 13.17 1.80
CA ASP A 73 -5.23 12.89 2.25
C ASP A 73 -5.14 12.80 3.78
N GLU A 74 -5.92 13.57 4.52
CA GLU A 74 -5.94 13.56 5.98
C GLU A 74 -6.55 12.24 6.51
N GLU A 75 -7.69 11.84 5.96
CA GLU A 75 -8.36 10.58 6.28
C GLU A 75 -7.47 9.37 5.95
N TYR A 76 -6.85 9.39 4.75
CA TYR A 76 -5.93 8.35 4.32
C TYR A 76 -4.76 8.21 5.29
N CYS A 77 -4.05 9.31 5.59
CA CYS A 77 -2.91 9.30 6.50
C CYS A 77 -3.31 8.84 7.90
N ALA A 78 -4.47 9.27 8.42
CA ALA A 78 -4.96 8.85 9.72
C ALA A 78 -5.17 7.34 9.80
N LEU A 79 -5.82 6.74 8.80
CA LEU A 79 -6.11 5.31 8.77
C LEU A 79 -4.86 4.46 8.58
N VAL A 80 -3.94 4.85 7.67
CA VAL A 80 -2.67 4.12 7.46
C VAL A 80 -1.80 4.17 8.71
N ARG A 81 -1.71 5.33 9.38
CA ARG A 81 -1.01 5.49 10.68
C ARG A 81 -1.55 4.51 11.73
N ARG A 82 -2.87 4.33 11.77
CA ARG A 82 -3.48 3.34 12.70
C ARG A 82 -3.10 1.92 12.33
N LEU A 83 -3.08 1.58 11.05
CA LEU A 83 -2.68 0.24 10.58
C LEU A 83 -1.22 -0.07 10.88
N ALA A 84 -0.32 0.89 10.76
CA ALA A 84 1.11 0.73 11.06
C ALA A 84 1.39 0.24 12.49
N SER A 85 0.48 0.53 13.43
CA SER A 85 0.61 0.07 14.83
C SER A 85 0.28 -1.41 15.03
N PHE A 86 -0.26 -2.11 14.01
CA PHE A 86 -0.73 -3.51 14.14
C PHE A 86 -0.23 -4.43 13.04
N ALA A 87 0.04 -3.91 11.87
CA ALA A 87 0.55 -4.69 10.75
C ALA A 87 2.09 -4.76 10.78
N GLY A 88 2.67 -5.83 10.25
CA GLY A 88 4.12 -5.94 10.08
C GLY A 88 4.67 -4.98 9.04
N GLY A 89 3.81 -4.52 8.11
CA GLY A 89 4.12 -3.48 7.14
C GLY A 89 2.87 -2.78 6.64
N VAL A 90 3.06 -1.58 6.08
CA VAL A 90 2.00 -0.79 5.44
C VAL A 90 2.41 -0.35 4.04
N ASP A 91 1.43 -0.27 3.14
CA ASP A 91 1.57 0.34 1.81
C ASP A 91 1.19 1.82 1.91
N VAL A 92 2.06 2.70 1.42
CA VAL A 92 1.86 4.16 1.41
C VAL A 92 1.89 4.66 -0.03
N GLU A 93 0.78 5.23 -0.52
CA GLU A 93 0.72 5.88 -1.82
C GLU A 93 1.58 7.15 -1.81
N ILE A 94 2.68 7.16 -2.56
CA ILE A 94 3.65 8.28 -2.55
C ILE A 94 3.10 9.57 -3.12
N SER A 95 2.05 9.48 -3.94
CA SER A 95 1.37 10.60 -4.57
C SER A 95 0.52 11.44 -3.60
N ARG A 96 0.26 10.94 -2.39
CA ARG A 96 -0.60 11.60 -1.41
C ARG A 96 0.15 12.68 -0.64
N ASP A 97 -0.53 13.80 -0.38
CA ASP A 97 0.02 14.85 0.48
C ASP A 97 0.28 14.29 1.89
N GLY A 98 1.48 14.58 2.44
CA GLY A 98 1.89 14.06 3.74
C GLY A 98 2.50 12.65 3.72
N SER A 99 2.61 11.98 2.56
CA SER A 99 3.16 10.62 2.44
C SER A 99 4.55 10.46 3.07
N SER A 100 5.45 11.42 2.91
CA SER A 100 6.80 11.36 3.51
C SER A 100 6.77 11.37 5.03
N ALA A 101 5.94 12.21 5.65
CA ALA A 101 5.77 12.24 7.09
C ALA A 101 5.11 10.94 7.60
N LEU A 102 4.13 10.43 6.85
CA LEU A 102 3.46 9.17 7.17
C LEU A 102 4.43 7.97 7.15
N ILE A 103 5.39 7.95 6.22
CA ILE A 103 6.44 6.93 6.16
C ILE A 103 7.31 6.97 7.41
N GLU A 104 7.74 8.17 7.85
CA GLU A 104 8.51 8.35 9.07
C GLU A 104 7.72 7.86 10.31
N GLU A 105 6.46 8.28 10.45
CA GLU A 105 5.57 7.86 11.53
C GLU A 105 5.31 6.34 11.55
N ALA A 106 5.20 5.71 10.38
CA ALA A 106 5.04 4.26 10.26
C ALA A 106 6.30 3.51 10.74
N HIS A 107 7.49 4.02 10.41
CA HIS A 107 8.76 3.49 10.94
C HIS A 107 8.87 3.65 12.45
N GLU A 108 8.46 4.80 13.01
CA GLU A 108 8.40 5.00 14.47
C GLU A 108 7.47 3.99 15.16
N ALA A 109 6.40 3.58 14.48
CA ALA A 109 5.51 2.52 14.96
C ALA A 109 6.09 1.11 14.80
N GLY A 110 7.23 0.95 14.11
CA GLY A 110 7.94 -0.31 13.89
C GLY A 110 7.49 -1.08 12.65
N ALA A 111 6.69 -0.47 11.77
CA ALA A 111 6.25 -1.09 10.52
C ALA A 111 7.28 -0.95 9.40
N ILE A 112 7.36 -1.96 8.53
CA ILE A 112 8.03 -1.87 7.24
C ILE A 112 7.15 -1.08 6.28
N VAL A 113 7.73 -0.21 5.46
CA VAL A 113 6.97 0.63 4.54
C VAL A 113 7.25 0.27 3.08
N VAL A 114 6.18 -0.09 2.38
CA VAL A 114 6.14 -0.17 0.92
C VAL A 114 5.59 1.15 0.40
N ALA A 115 6.43 2.03 -0.17
CA ALA A 115 5.92 3.17 -0.91
C ALA A 115 5.44 2.72 -2.29
N SER A 116 4.24 3.11 -2.67
CA SER A 116 3.61 2.65 -3.90
C SER A 116 3.11 3.80 -4.78
N PHE A 117 3.01 3.51 -6.07
CA PHE A 117 2.40 4.35 -7.09
C PHE A 117 1.72 3.47 -8.15
N HIS A 118 0.50 3.82 -8.53
CA HIS A 118 -0.26 3.08 -9.55
C HIS A 118 -0.84 4.04 -10.59
N ASP A 119 -0.61 3.71 -11.86
CA ASP A 119 -1.27 4.36 -13.00
C ASP A 119 -2.06 3.30 -13.79
N CYS A 120 -3.38 3.32 -13.65
CA CYS A 120 -4.27 2.35 -14.27
C CYS A 120 -4.59 2.66 -15.75
N GLU A 121 -4.16 3.81 -16.27
CA GLU A 121 -4.48 4.27 -17.62
C GLU A 121 -3.31 4.08 -18.59
N GLY A 122 -2.07 4.19 -18.10
CA GLY A 122 -0.89 4.13 -18.95
C GLY A 122 0.42 3.85 -18.22
N THR A 123 1.50 3.90 -18.98
CA THR A 123 2.87 3.88 -18.44
C THR A 123 3.43 5.29 -18.50
N PRO A 124 3.75 5.92 -17.36
CA PRO A 124 4.34 7.24 -17.32
C PRO A 124 5.62 7.37 -18.14
N GLY A 125 6.02 8.59 -18.48
CA GLY A 125 7.32 8.86 -19.14
C GLY A 125 8.52 8.43 -18.29
N ASP A 126 9.67 8.17 -18.90
CA ASP A 126 10.87 7.71 -18.18
C ASP A 126 11.32 8.69 -17.09
N GLU A 127 11.20 9.99 -17.35
CA GLU A 127 11.50 11.05 -16.39
C GLU A 127 10.56 10.97 -15.17
N GLN A 128 9.26 10.84 -15.41
CA GLN A 128 8.26 10.71 -14.35
C GLN A 128 8.43 9.41 -13.53
N LEU A 129 8.76 8.29 -14.19
CA LEU A 129 9.07 7.04 -13.47
C LEU A 129 10.29 7.22 -12.57
N ALA A 130 11.34 7.90 -13.05
CA ALA A 130 12.52 8.18 -12.25
C ALA A 130 12.21 9.12 -11.07
N GLU A 131 11.41 10.16 -11.29
CA GLU A 131 10.96 11.08 -10.24
C GLU A 131 10.17 10.39 -9.13
N VAL A 132 9.21 9.52 -9.50
CA VAL A 132 8.41 8.76 -8.54
C VAL A 132 9.28 7.83 -7.70
N LEU A 133 10.19 7.08 -8.33
CA LEU A 133 11.11 6.19 -7.61
C LEU A 133 12.09 6.97 -6.71
N ALA A 134 12.56 8.14 -7.17
CA ALA A 134 13.39 9.02 -6.37
C ALA A 134 12.63 9.57 -5.15
N ALA A 135 11.36 9.97 -5.32
CA ALA A 135 10.52 10.44 -4.22
C ALA A 135 10.31 9.35 -3.15
N MET A 136 10.01 8.12 -3.56
CA MET A 136 9.88 6.96 -2.66
C MET A 136 11.16 6.70 -1.86
N ASN A 137 12.33 6.72 -2.56
CA ASN A 137 13.62 6.51 -1.91
C ASN A 137 13.98 7.65 -0.97
N TYR A 138 13.74 8.90 -1.37
CA TYR A 138 13.99 10.09 -0.54
C TYR A 138 13.12 10.10 0.72
N ALA A 139 11.87 9.66 0.62
CA ALA A 139 10.97 9.50 1.77
C ALA A 139 11.41 8.37 2.72
N GLY A 140 12.41 7.57 2.36
CA GLY A 140 12.98 6.54 3.21
C GLY A 140 12.23 5.20 3.20
N ALA A 141 11.34 4.96 2.24
CA ALA A 141 10.61 3.70 2.16
C ALA A 141 11.54 2.48 2.06
N ASP A 142 11.17 1.34 2.64
CA ASP A 142 11.93 0.08 2.60
C ASP A 142 11.80 -0.62 1.26
N VAL A 143 10.63 -0.51 0.63
CA VAL A 143 10.33 -1.10 -0.68
C VAL A 143 9.73 -0.05 -1.59
N LEU A 144 10.26 0.07 -2.81
CA LEU A 144 9.73 0.93 -3.85
C LEU A 144 8.89 0.10 -4.81
N LYS A 145 7.59 0.36 -4.86
CA LYS A 145 6.62 -0.38 -5.67
C LYS A 145 5.93 0.56 -6.64
N PHE A 146 5.99 0.27 -7.93
CA PHE A 146 5.10 0.93 -8.86
C PHE A 146 4.44 -0.08 -9.80
N ALA A 147 3.22 0.21 -10.19
CA ALA A 147 2.44 -0.57 -11.14
C ALA A 147 1.76 0.37 -12.12
N CYS A 148 1.81 0.04 -13.39
CA CYS A 148 1.16 0.85 -14.41
C CYS A 148 0.62 -0.03 -15.54
N MET A 149 -0.36 0.51 -16.28
CA MET A 149 -0.92 -0.15 -17.44
C MET A 149 0.08 -0.10 -18.59
N ALA A 150 0.61 -1.24 -18.99
CA ALA A 150 1.45 -1.36 -20.18
C ALA A 150 0.55 -1.54 -21.43
N ASN A 151 0.42 -0.50 -22.22
CA ASN A 151 -0.37 -0.51 -23.46
C ASN A 151 0.42 -1.06 -24.66
N SER A 152 1.72 -1.30 -24.48
CA SER A 152 2.63 -1.84 -25.50
C SER A 152 3.76 -2.68 -24.89
N ALA A 153 4.42 -3.50 -25.71
CA ALA A 153 5.62 -4.21 -25.29
C ALA A 153 6.76 -3.25 -24.90
N THR A 154 6.80 -2.06 -25.51
CA THR A 154 7.76 -1.00 -25.16
C THR A 154 7.50 -0.48 -23.74
N ASP A 155 6.25 -0.29 -23.35
CA ASP A 155 5.91 0.14 -21.99
C ASP A 155 6.36 -0.88 -20.95
N ALA A 156 6.08 -2.17 -21.20
CA ALA A 156 6.55 -3.23 -20.31
C ALA A 156 8.09 -3.26 -20.20
N ALA A 157 8.81 -3.05 -21.30
CA ALA A 157 10.26 -2.97 -21.29
C ALA A 157 10.78 -1.77 -20.49
N ARG A 158 10.13 -0.60 -20.61
CA ARG A 158 10.46 0.62 -19.85
C ARG A 158 10.31 0.42 -18.35
N VAL A 159 9.25 -0.26 -17.91
CA VAL A 159 9.03 -0.63 -16.51
C VAL A 159 10.19 -1.48 -15.99
N LEU A 160 10.63 -2.49 -16.75
CA LEU A 160 11.76 -3.34 -16.36
C LEU A 160 13.07 -2.55 -16.29
N VAL A 161 13.29 -1.63 -17.24
CA VAL A 161 14.48 -0.75 -17.23
C VAL A 161 14.47 0.18 -16.03
N ALA A 162 13.33 0.79 -15.71
CA ALA A 162 13.20 1.66 -14.55
C ALA A 162 13.45 0.90 -13.23
N GLN A 163 12.97 -0.33 -13.12
CA GLN A 163 13.22 -1.21 -11.96
C GLN A 163 14.71 -1.55 -11.84
N ALA A 164 15.36 -1.93 -12.95
CA ALA A 164 16.79 -2.25 -12.94
C ALA A 164 17.63 -1.04 -12.54
N TRP A 165 17.32 0.13 -13.10
CA TRP A 165 17.99 1.38 -12.74
C TRP A 165 17.81 1.74 -11.27
N ALA A 166 16.59 1.64 -10.72
CA ALA A 166 16.34 1.97 -9.32
C ALA A 166 17.10 1.03 -8.38
N ARG A 167 17.17 -0.26 -8.72
CA ARG A 167 17.94 -1.24 -7.96
C ARG A 167 19.42 -0.90 -7.91
N GLU A 168 20.02 -0.49 -9.03
CA GLU A 168 21.43 -0.07 -9.11
C GLU A 168 21.68 1.27 -8.41
N ALA A 169 20.77 2.23 -8.57
CA ALA A 169 20.93 3.59 -8.03
C ALA A 169 20.76 3.66 -6.51
N TYR A 170 19.88 2.83 -5.95
CA TYR A 170 19.48 2.91 -4.54
C TYR A 170 19.97 1.71 -3.69
N ASP A 171 20.70 0.76 -4.30
CA ASP A 171 21.22 -0.44 -3.63
C ASP A 171 20.14 -1.23 -2.86
N ARG A 172 18.97 -1.46 -3.51
CA ARG A 172 17.77 -2.07 -2.94
C ARG A 172 17.25 -3.25 -3.76
#